data_8d20eadf95eec2444970181497d57296
#
_entry.id   8d20eadf95eec2444970181497d57296
#
_cell.length_a   1.000
_cell.length_b   1.000
_cell.length_c   1.000
_cell.angle_alpha   90.00
_cell.angle_beta   90.00
_cell.angle_gamma   90.00
#
_symmetry.space_group_name_H-M   'P 1'
#
loop_
_entity.id
_entity.type
_entity.pdbx_description
1 polymer ?
#
loop_
_entity_poly.entity_id
_entity_poly.type
_entity_poly.pdbx_seq_one_letter_code
_entity_poly.pdbx_strand_id
1 'polypeptide(L)' 'MLYQVRVEFNKDFVDVNNNKITVGVRSKPVDGEANKEIIKKLSKHFGVSSANVRIRSGHRSNDKIVEII' A
#
# COMPACT_ATOMS: atom_id res chain seq x y z
N MET A 1 -11.63 -4.15 -5.82
CA MET A 1 -11.36 -2.88 -6.50
C MET A 1 -9.87 -2.67 -6.65
N LEU A 2 -9.48 -2.03 -7.73
CA LEU A 2 -8.07 -1.71 -7.99
C LEU A 2 -7.79 -0.25 -7.62
N TYR A 3 -6.67 -0.05 -6.94
CA TYR A 3 -6.22 1.27 -6.54
C TYR A 3 -4.82 1.52 -7.08
N GLN A 4 -4.56 2.76 -7.48
CA GLN A 4 -3.22 3.23 -7.79
C GLN A 4 -2.61 3.73 -6.49
N VAL A 5 -1.51 3.12 -6.06
CA VAL A 5 -0.89 3.42 -4.78
C VAL A 5 0.49 4.02 -5.00
N ARG A 6 0.71 5.21 -4.45
CA ARG A 6 2.03 5.83 -4.41
C ARG A 6 2.60 5.70 -3.01
N VAL A 7 3.85 5.28 -2.91
CA VAL A 7 4.54 5.08 -1.65
C VAL A 7 5.48 6.24 -1.37
N GLU A 8 5.40 6.79 -0.15
CA GLU A 8 6.35 7.79 0.34
C GLU A 8 7.06 7.24 1.56
N PHE A 9 8.38 7.34 1.59
CA PHE A 9 9.18 6.81 2.68
C PHE A 9 9.38 7.84 3.79
N ASN A 10 9.72 7.36 4.99
CA ASN A 10 9.94 8.17 6.18
C ASN A 10 8.71 8.95 6.62
N LYS A 11 7.53 8.37 6.37
CA LYS A 11 6.24 8.96 6.73
C LYS A 11 5.32 7.86 7.25
N ASP A 12 4.22 8.26 7.87
CA ASP A 12 3.27 7.31 8.42
C ASP A 12 1.87 7.88 8.25
N PHE A 13 1.23 7.55 7.12
CA PHE A 13 -0.12 8.02 6.82
C PHE A 13 -0.74 7.18 5.71
N VAL A 14 -2.06 7.29 5.56
CA VAL A 14 -2.81 6.76 4.41
C VAL A 14 -3.76 7.85 3.96
N ASP A 15 -3.66 8.25 2.68
CA ASP A 15 -4.53 9.24 2.08
C ASP A 15 -5.21 8.60 0.86
N VAL A 16 -6.54 8.57 0.88
CA VAL A 16 -7.33 7.95 -0.20
C VAL A 16 -8.13 9.03 -0.90
N ASN A 17 -7.98 9.11 -2.22
CA ASN A 17 -8.71 10.04 -3.07
C ASN A 17 -9.21 9.28 -4.29
N ASN A 18 -10.50 8.91 -4.27
CA ASN A 18 -11.13 8.06 -5.28
C ASN A 18 -10.39 6.72 -5.38
N ASN A 19 -9.82 6.39 -6.54
CA ASN A 19 -9.06 5.15 -6.73
C ASN A 19 -7.55 5.35 -6.58
N LYS A 20 -7.13 6.49 -6.06
CA LYS A 20 -5.71 6.80 -5.83
C LYS A 20 -5.43 6.84 -4.34
N ILE A 21 -4.36 6.17 -3.93
CA ILE A 21 -3.94 6.12 -2.54
C ILE A 21 -2.48 6.58 -2.46
N THR A 22 -2.20 7.47 -1.51
CA THR A 22 -0.82 7.77 -1.13
C THR A 22 -0.60 7.21 0.25
N VAL A 23 0.41 6.37 0.40
CA VAL A 23 0.70 5.73 1.69
C VAL A 23 2.11 6.09 2.12
N GLY A 24 2.23 6.60 3.34
CA GLY A 24 3.52 6.85 3.97
C GLY A 24 3.95 5.63 4.75
N VAL A 25 5.18 5.19 4.54
CA VAL A 25 5.74 4.02 5.22
C VAL A 25 7.00 4.39 5.97
N ARG A 26 7.24 3.71 7.07
CA ARG A 26 8.44 3.90 7.88
C ARG A 26 9.52 2.89 7.54
N SER A 27 9.17 1.81 6.86
CA SER A 27 10.12 0.79 6.43
C SER A 27 11.10 1.34 5.40
N LYS A 28 12.27 0.75 5.37
CA LYS A 28 13.26 1.05 4.33
C LYS A 28 12.87 0.36 3.02
N PRO A 29 13.29 0.88 1.85
CA PRO A 29 12.95 0.29 0.55
C PRO A 29 13.84 -0.92 0.26
N VAL A 30 13.84 -1.91 1.16
CA VAL A 30 14.67 -3.11 1.03
C VAL A 30 13.82 -4.35 1.32
N ASP A 31 14.10 -5.43 0.60
CA ASP A 31 13.60 -6.79 0.86
C ASP A 31 12.08 -6.90 1.03
N GLY A 32 11.32 -6.05 0.35
CA GLY A 32 9.86 -6.11 0.40
C GLY A 32 9.25 -5.64 1.72
N GLU A 33 10.02 -5.03 2.60
CA GLU A 33 9.51 -4.54 3.87
C GLU A 33 8.40 -3.51 3.68
N ALA A 34 8.56 -2.60 2.73
CA ALA A 34 7.55 -1.59 2.43
C ALA A 34 6.25 -2.24 1.96
N ASN A 35 6.33 -3.32 1.17
CA ASN A 35 5.13 -4.01 0.68
C ASN A 35 4.33 -4.60 1.83
N LYS A 36 4.99 -5.18 2.82
CA LYS A 36 4.32 -5.72 4.01
C LYS A 36 3.64 -4.62 4.79
N GLU A 37 4.31 -3.50 4.98
CA GLU A 37 3.74 -2.37 5.69
C GLU A 37 2.53 -1.78 4.96
N ILE A 38 2.61 -1.67 3.63
CA ILE A 38 1.51 -1.18 2.80
C ILE A 38 0.28 -2.06 2.98
N ILE A 39 0.45 -3.38 2.88
CA ILE A 39 -0.65 -4.33 3.03
C ILE A 39 -1.28 -4.18 4.41
N LYS A 40 -0.47 -4.10 5.45
CA LYS A 40 -0.95 -3.94 6.81
C LYS A 40 -1.73 -2.63 7.00
N LYS A 41 -1.19 -1.52 6.51
CA LYS A 41 -1.84 -0.21 6.63
C LYS A 41 -3.14 -0.15 5.88
N LEU A 42 -3.18 -0.66 4.65
CA LEU A 42 -4.39 -0.64 3.85
C LEU A 42 -5.46 -1.57 4.42
N SER A 43 -5.08 -2.74 4.91
CA SER A 43 -6.05 -3.64 5.54
C SER A 43 -6.70 -2.99 6.76
N LYS A 44 -5.94 -2.29 7.58
CA LYS A 44 -6.48 -1.55 8.72
C LYS A 44 -7.36 -0.39 8.28
N HIS A 45 -6.92 0.37 7.29
CA HIS A 45 -7.67 1.54 6.82
C HIS A 45 -9.03 1.16 6.25
N PHE A 46 -9.08 0.10 5.47
CA PHE A 46 -10.32 -0.37 4.84
C PHE A 46 -11.10 -1.35 5.71
N GLY A 47 -10.56 -1.76 6.85
CA GLY A 47 -11.25 -2.68 7.74
C GLY A 47 -11.42 -4.07 7.16
N VAL A 48 -10.42 -4.56 6.42
CA VAL A 48 -10.45 -5.88 5.80
C VAL A 48 -9.25 -6.70 6.26
N SER A 49 -9.31 -8.01 6.03
CA SER A 49 -8.17 -8.89 6.29
C SER A 49 -7.00 -8.55 5.37
N SER A 50 -5.78 -8.72 5.86
CA SER A 50 -4.59 -8.52 5.03
C SER A 50 -4.58 -9.47 3.83
N ALA A 51 -5.22 -10.63 3.93
CA ALA A 51 -5.35 -11.57 2.83
C ALA A 51 -6.19 -11.01 1.67
N ASN A 52 -7.00 -9.98 1.95
CA ASN A 52 -7.84 -9.33 0.94
C ASN A 52 -7.15 -8.13 0.29
N VAL A 53 -5.91 -7.84 0.65
CA VAL A 53 -5.12 -6.75 0.07
C VAL A 53 -3.97 -7.37 -0.71
N ARG A 54 -3.95 -7.17 -2.03
CA ARG A 54 -2.96 -7.80 -2.91
C ARG A 54 -2.28 -6.77 -3.79
N ILE A 55 -0.96 -6.81 -3.83
CA ILE A 55 -0.18 -5.99 -4.77
C ILE A 55 -0.17 -6.73 -6.10
N ARG A 56 -0.77 -6.13 -7.12
CA ARG A 56 -0.91 -6.73 -8.44
C ARG A 56 0.27 -6.40 -9.35
N SER A 57 0.86 -5.22 -9.19
CA SER A 57 2.03 -4.83 -9.96
C SER A 57 2.82 -3.77 -9.21
N GLY A 58 4.05 -3.55 -9.65
CA GLY A 58 4.90 -2.53 -9.06
C GLY A 58 5.54 -2.94 -7.74
N HIS A 59 5.81 -4.24 -7.53
CA HIS A 59 6.38 -4.74 -6.28
C HIS A 59 7.69 -4.05 -5.90
N ARG A 60 8.46 -3.60 -6.88
CA ARG A 60 9.75 -2.92 -6.67
C ARG A 60 9.69 -1.44 -7.03
N SER A 61 8.50 -0.91 -7.25
CA SER A 61 8.29 0.49 -7.63
C SER A 61 7.61 1.24 -6.51
N ASN A 62 7.76 2.56 -6.50
CA ASN A 62 7.00 3.43 -5.61
C ASN A 62 5.57 3.67 -6.11
N ASP A 63 5.28 3.26 -7.34
CA ASP A 63 3.93 3.28 -7.90
C ASP A 63 3.46 1.85 -8.09
N LYS A 64 2.36 1.50 -7.41
CA LYS A 64 1.86 0.14 -7.36
C LYS A 64 0.39 0.10 -7.75
N ILE A 65 -0.05 -1.07 -8.21
CA ILE A 65 -1.46 -1.35 -8.35
C ILE A 65 -1.82 -2.36 -7.27
N VAL A 66 -2.79 -2.01 -6.45
CA VAL A 66 -3.22 -2.85 -5.32
C VAL A 66 -4.70 -3.17 -5.48
N GLU A 67 -5.02 -4.45 -5.32
CA GLU A 67 -6.39 -4.91 -5.32
C GLU A 67 -6.86 -5.13 -3.89
N ILE A 68 -8.04 -4.60 -3.58
CA ILE A 68 -8.70 -4.81 -2.28
C ILE A 68 -10.04 -5.48 -2.56
N ILE A 69 -10.22 -6.65 -1.97
CA ILE A 69 -11.41 -7.49 -2.17
C ILE A 69 -12.40 -7.30 -1.01
#